data_dc3837021321cf89f14f4a8e33da40c2
#
_entry.id   dc3837021321cf89f14f4a8e33da40c2
#
_cell.length_a   1.000
_cell.length_b   1.000
_cell.length_c   1.000
_cell.angle_alpha   90.00
_cell.angle_beta   90.00
_cell.angle_gamma   90.00
#
_symmetry.space_group_name_H-M   'P 1'
#
loop_
_entity.id
_entity.type
_entity.pdbx_description
1 polymer ?
#
loop_
_entity_poly.entity_id
_entity_poly.type
_entity_poly.pdbx_seq_one_letter_code
_entity_poly.pdbx_strand_id
1 'polypeptide(L)'
;MSRGAMAWAALALALGCGRKDDGSFRLSTSAPTAAKSDADQPPVAINPVSPVDYPVPLLEQGIEGRVLLRLFADSQGTLIQDSTRVAESSGYPALDSAAVSGAAGLRFSPARRHGQPVAGAFLQPIQFRNPRTQSAP
;
A
#
# COMPACT_ATOMS: atom_id res chain seq x y z
N MET A 1 -17.23 73.91 -44.90
CA MET A 1 -17.76 74.58 -43.75
C MET A 1 -18.02 73.62 -42.64
N SER A 2 -17.24 73.78 -41.63
CA SER A 2 -17.73 73.81 -40.23
C SER A 2 -17.89 72.48 -39.54
N ARG A 3 -16.90 72.27 -38.69
CA ARG A 3 -16.96 72.12 -37.23
C ARG A 3 -17.53 70.77 -36.82
N GLY A 4 -16.83 70.00 -36.27
CA GLY A 4 -15.98 70.10 -35.09
C GLY A 4 -16.61 69.23 -34.05
N ALA A 5 -15.84 68.52 -33.36
CA ALA A 5 -16.09 68.16 -32.00
C ALA A 5 -15.46 66.83 -31.75
N MET A 6 -14.25 66.86 -31.36
CA MET A 6 -13.84 66.55 -30.00
C MET A 6 -14.44 65.22 -29.47
N ALA A 7 -13.75 64.15 -29.79
CA ALA A 7 -13.87 62.92 -29.03
C ALA A 7 -12.95 62.99 -27.83
N TRP A 8 -13.50 63.07 -26.68
CA TRP A 8 -12.82 62.89 -25.44
C TRP A 8 -12.54 61.43 -25.19
N ALA A 9 -11.32 61.06 -25.36
CA ALA A 9 -10.85 59.74 -24.93
C ALA A 9 -10.90 59.69 -23.41
N ALA A 10 -11.83 59.00 -22.86
CA ALA A 10 -11.83 58.63 -21.48
C ALA A 10 -10.82 57.50 -21.33
N LEU A 11 -9.63 57.88 -20.81
CA LEU A 11 -8.62 56.96 -20.36
C LEU A 11 -9.12 56.30 -19.08
N ALA A 12 -9.74 55.16 -19.19
CA ALA A 12 -10.02 54.30 -18.04
C ALA A 12 -8.71 53.62 -17.64
N LEU A 13 -8.03 54.16 -16.66
CA LEU A 13 -7.03 53.43 -15.92
C LEU A 13 -7.75 52.31 -15.17
N ALA A 14 -7.77 51.13 -15.75
CA ALA A 14 -8.01 49.91 -14.99
C ALA A 14 -6.78 49.70 -14.11
N LEU A 15 -6.88 50.12 -12.87
CA LEU A 15 -5.98 49.63 -11.85
C LEU A 15 -6.16 48.12 -11.81
N GLY A 16 -5.21 47.40 -12.38
CA GLY A 16 -5.06 46.01 -12.17
C GLY A 16 -4.96 45.76 -10.66
N CYS A 17 -5.98 45.16 -10.09
CA CYS A 17 -5.87 44.51 -8.82
C CYS A 17 -4.80 43.44 -8.96
N GLY A 18 -3.61 43.76 -8.48
CA GLY A 18 -2.60 42.76 -8.27
C GLY A 18 -3.19 41.71 -7.35
N ARG A 19 -3.51 40.55 -7.91
CA ARG A 19 -3.60 39.37 -7.11
C ARG A 19 -2.25 39.19 -6.47
N LYS A 20 -2.17 39.53 -5.22
CA LYS A 20 -1.17 38.96 -4.37
C LYS A 20 -1.51 37.49 -4.30
N ASP A 21 -0.82 36.73 -5.09
CA ASP A 21 -0.68 35.32 -4.83
C ASP A 21 0.05 35.23 -3.50
N ASP A 22 -0.74 35.32 -2.43
CA ASP A 22 -0.29 34.90 -1.13
C ASP A 22 0.04 33.42 -1.32
N GLY A 23 1.33 33.17 -1.41
CA GLY A 23 1.86 31.81 -1.44
C GLY A 23 1.58 31.08 -0.13
N SER A 24 0.37 31.17 0.36
CA SER A 24 -0.15 30.27 1.36
C SER A 24 -0.33 28.91 0.69
N PHE A 25 0.78 28.23 0.63
CA PHE A 25 0.79 26.80 0.49
C PHE A 25 -0.06 26.27 1.66
N ARG A 26 -1.34 26.20 1.44
CA ARG A 26 -2.19 25.40 2.32
C ARG A 26 -1.78 23.98 2.09
N LEU A 27 -0.84 23.52 2.88
CA LEU A 27 -0.72 22.12 3.17
C LEU A 27 -2.10 21.74 3.72
N SER A 28 -2.97 21.32 2.82
CA SER A 28 -4.11 20.52 3.21
C SER A 28 -3.51 19.29 3.85
N THR A 29 -3.23 19.40 5.13
CA THR A 29 -3.11 18.24 5.99
C THR A 29 -4.55 17.69 6.09
N SER A 30 -5.04 17.21 4.96
CA SER A 30 -6.09 16.22 4.99
C SER A 30 -5.45 15.04 5.67
N ALA A 31 -5.59 14.98 7.00
CA ALA A 31 -5.49 13.72 7.67
C ALA A 31 -6.30 12.75 6.78
N PRO A 32 -5.76 11.58 6.45
CA PRO A 32 -6.56 10.61 5.75
C PRO A 32 -7.71 10.27 6.70
N THR A 33 -8.78 11.03 6.58
CA THR A 33 -10.07 10.54 6.98
C THR A 33 -10.16 9.25 6.22
N ALA A 34 -10.27 8.13 6.94
CA ALA A 34 -10.55 6.84 6.36
C ALA A 34 -11.93 6.94 5.68
N ALA A 35 -11.98 7.73 4.63
CA ALA A 35 -13.01 7.63 3.65
C ALA A 35 -12.89 6.19 3.17
N LYS A 36 -13.95 5.42 3.33
CA LYS A 36 -14.13 4.17 2.61
C LYS A 36 -13.96 4.53 1.14
N SER A 37 -12.70 4.52 0.69
CA SER A 37 -12.42 4.75 -0.71
C SER A 37 -12.97 3.52 -1.41
N ASP A 38 -13.85 3.71 -2.37
CA ASP A 38 -14.23 2.67 -3.34
C ASP A 38 -13.01 2.27 -4.20
N ALA A 39 -11.83 2.67 -3.76
CA ALA A 39 -10.56 2.31 -4.34
C ALA A 39 -10.30 0.81 -4.21
N ASP A 40 -9.68 0.25 -5.20
CA ASP A 40 -9.23 -1.13 -5.19
C ASP A 40 -8.36 -1.39 -3.96
N GLN A 41 -8.75 -2.37 -3.16
CA GLN A 41 -8.04 -2.75 -1.94
C GLN A 41 -7.40 -4.13 -2.12
N PRO A 42 -6.11 -4.26 -1.87
CA PRO A 42 -5.46 -5.57 -1.87
C PRO A 42 -5.92 -6.41 -0.67
N PRO A 43 -5.77 -7.74 -0.73
CA PRO A 43 -5.98 -8.60 0.42
C PRO A 43 -5.03 -8.21 1.55
N VAL A 44 -5.52 -8.25 2.78
CA VAL A 44 -4.74 -7.96 3.98
C VAL A 44 -4.78 -9.14 4.92
N ALA A 45 -3.63 -9.57 5.42
CA ALA A 45 -3.56 -10.63 6.42
C ALA A 45 -4.25 -10.21 7.72
N ILE A 46 -5.14 -11.05 8.23
CA ILE A 46 -5.96 -10.78 9.42
C ILE A 46 -5.59 -11.67 10.62
N ASN A 47 -4.55 -12.50 10.47
CA ASN A 47 -4.10 -13.33 11.57
C ASN A 47 -3.52 -12.47 12.69
N PRO A 48 -3.95 -12.63 13.94
CA PRO A 48 -3.37 -11.93 15.09
C PRO A 48 -1.93 -12.39 15.38
N VAL A 49 -1.62 -13.64 15.04
CA VAL A 49 -0.30 -14.24 15.15
C VAL A 49 0.04 -14.92 13.81
N SER A 50 1.28 -14.79 13.39
CA SER A 50 1.72 -15.47 12.17
C SER A 50 1.68 -16.99 12.36
N PRO A 51 1.02 -17.75 11.47
CA PRO A 51 1.03 -19.21 11.51
C PRO A 51 2.31 -19.80 10.89
N VAL A 52 3.24 -18.97 10.49
CA VAL A 52 4.50 -19.40 9.88
C VAL A 52 5.52 -19.72 10.98
N ASP A 53 5.92 -20.97 11.06
CA ASP A 53 6.91 -21.43 12.03
C ASP A 53 8.34 -21.10 11.55
N TYR A 54 9.14 -20.58 12.47
CA TYR A 54 10.57 -20.37 12.20
C TYR A 54 11.32 -21.69 12.42
N PRO A 55 12.02 -22.20 11.40
CA PRO A 55 12.80 -23.43 11.58
C PRO A 55 13.85 -23.26 12.70
N VAL A 56 13.78 -24.11 13.73
CA VAL A 56 14.63 -24.02 14.94
C VAL A 56 16.12 -23.98 14.61
N PRO A 57 16.65 -24.81 13.71
CA PRO A 57 18.09 -24.77 13.40
C PRO A 57 18.54 -23.43 12.81
N LEU A 58 17.70 -22.78 12.05
CA LEU A 58 17.99 -21.46 11.46
C LEU A 58 17.85 -20.35 12.48
N LEU A 59 16.87 -20.47 13.37
CA LEU A 59 16.68 -19.55 14.49
C LEU A 59 17.89 -19.55 15.43
N GLU A 60 18.41 -20.74 15.76
CA GLU A 60 19.58 -20.91 16.64
C GLU A 60 20.85 -20.33 16.02
N GLN A 61 21.00 -20.45 14.69
CA GLN A 61 22.11 -19.88 13.95
C GLN A 61 21.95 -18.38 13.69
N GLY A 62 20.81 -17.79 14.06
CA GLY A 62 20.53 -16.39 13.83
C GLY A 62 20.32 -16.02 12.35
N ILE A 63 19.98 -17.00 11.52
CA ILE A 63 19.76 -16.80 10.09
C ILE A 63 18.40 -16.15 9.86
N GLU A 64 18.40 -14.94 9.38
CA GLU A 64 17.21 -14.18 9.01
C GLU A 64 17.01 -14.18 7.49
N GLY A 65 15.79 -13.94 7.06
CA GLY A 65 15.49 -13.84 5.63
C GLY A 65 14.07 -13.38 5.35
N ARG A 66 13.85 -13.07 4.10
CA ARG A 66 12.53 -12.70 3.59
C ARG A 66 12.18 -13.60 2.41
N VAL A 67 11.00 -14.18 2.46
CA VAL A 67 10.41 -14.94 1.35
C VAL A 67 9.25 -14.15 0.80
N LEU A 68 9.22 -13.92 -0.50
CA LEU A 68 8.06 -13.34 -1.17
C LEU A 68 7.23 -14.45 -1.78
N LEU A 69 6.01 -14.62 -1.28
CA LEU A 69 5.07 -15.60 -1.79
C LEU A 69 4.08 -14.94 -2.76
N ARG A 70 3.80 -15.62 -3.84
CA ARG A 70 2.65 -15.34 -4.67
C ARG A 70 1.50 -16.24 -4.23
N LEU A 71 0.44 -15.62 -3.76
CA LEU A 71 -0.75 -16.29 -3.24
C LEU A 71 -1.94 -15.97 -4.12
N PHE A 72 -2.93 -16.84 -4.08
CA PHE A 72 -4.24 -16.59 -4.69
C PHE A 72 -5.32 -16.78 -3.62
N ALA A 73 -6.15 -15.79 -3.43
CA ALA A 73 -7.28 -15.85 -2.52
C ALA A 73 -8.59 -15.72 -3.31
N ASP A 74 -9.62 -16.41 -2.84
CA ASP A 74 -10.96 -16.26 -3.36
C ASP A 74 -11.65 -14.98 -2.85
N SER A 75 -12.87 -14.76 -3.29
CA SER A 75 -13.66 -13.59 -2.89
C SER A 75 -14.04 -13.56 -1.40
N GLN A 76 -13.79 -14.64 -0.67
CA GLN A 76 -13.97 -14.73 0.78
C GLN A 76 -12.67 -14.52 1.56
N GLY A 77 -11.54 -14.38 0.87
CA GLY A 77 -10.23 -14.27 1.48
C GLY A 77 -9.58 -15.60 1.84
N THR A 78 -10.14 -16.71 1.37
CA THR A 78 -9.59 -18.04 1.58
C THR A 78 -8.50 -18.33 0.55
N LEU A 79 -7.33 -18.78 1.02
CA LEU A 79 -6.23 -19.10 0.13
C LEU A 79 -6.47 -20.40 -0.63
N ILE A 80 -6.14 -20.37 -1.90
CA ILE A 80 -6.06 -21.56 -2.75
C ILE A 80 -4.63 -22.07 -2.69
N GLN A 81 -4.40 -23.10 -1.90
CA GLN A 81 -3.06 -23.61 -1.57
C GLN A 81 -2.28 -24.08 -2.81
N ASP A 82 -2.96 -24.74 -3.73
CA ASP A 82 -2.34 -25.24 -4.98
C ASP A 82 -1.77 -24.11 -5.86
N SER A 83 -2.20 -22.90 -5.60
CA SER A 83 -1.73 -21.69 -6.31
C SER A 83 -0.62 -20.95 -5.58
N THR A 84 -0.19 -21.44 -4.41
CA THR A 84 0.91 -20.84 -3.65
C THR A 84 2.25 -21.12 -4.33
N ARG A 85 3.03 -20.07 -4.59
CA ARG A 85 4.36 -20.15 -5.22
C ARG A 85 5.32 -19.18 -4.54
N VAL A 86 6.58 -19.56 -4.47
CA VAL A 86 7.67 -18.65 -4.08
C VAL A 86 7.96 -17.75 -5.27
N ALA A 87 7.72 -16.46 -5.10
CA ALA A 87 8.05 -15.46 -6.10
C ALA A 87 9.51 -14.99 -5.97
N GLU A 88 10.00 -14.87 -4.73
CA GLU A 88 11.37 -14.53 -4.42
C GLU A 88 11.84 -15.34 -3.21
N SER A 89 12.92 -16.10 -3.38
CA SER A 89 13.52 -16.93 -2.35
C SER A 89 14.30 -16.09 -1.34
N SER A 90 14.32 -16.55 -0.07
CA SER A 90 15.20 -16.00 0.94
C SER A 90 16.67 -16.35 0.76
N GLY A 91 16.98 -17.29 -0.14
CA GLY A 91 18.30 -17.93 -0.27
C GLY A 91 18.49 -19.16 0.64
N TYR A 92 17.53 -19.45 1.49
CA TYR A 92 17.52 -20.60 2.40
C TYR A 92 16.29 -21.47 2.14
N PRO A 93 16.46 -22.66 1.56
CA PRO A 93 15.34 -23.53 1.22
C PRO A 93 14.45 -23.89 2.41
N ALA A 94 15.03 -23.95 3.62
CA ALA A 94 14.27 -24.23 4.83
C ALA A 94 13.31 -23.08 5.20
N LEU A 95 13.71 -21.83 5.01
CA LEU A 95 12.83 -20.67 5.20
C LEU A 95 11.73 -20.62 4.13
N ASP A 96 12.09 -20.92 2.89
CA ASP A 96 11.13 -20.95 1.79
C ASP A 96 10.07 -22.01 2.01
N SER A 97 10.48 -23.23 2.44
CA SER A 97 9.56 -24.31 2.79
C SER A 97 8.67 -23.97 3.97
N ALA A 98 9.22 -23.35 5.01
CA ALA A 98 8.47 -22.90 6.17
C ALA A 98 7.44 -21.83 5.80
N ALA A 99 7.79 -20.91 4.93
CA ALA A 99 6.88 -19.87 4.43
C ALA A 99 5.70 -20.47 3.66
N VAL A 100 5.97 -21.40 2.75
CA VAL A 100 4.93 -22.08 1.96
C VAL A 100 4.01 -22.91 2.86
N SER A 101 4.57 -23.68 3.80
CA SER A 101 3.78 -24.49 4.73
C SER A 101 2.93 -23.61 5.66
N GLY A 102 3.51 -22.54 6.20
CA GLY A 102 2.80 -21.62 7.07
C GLY A 102 1.75 -20.79 6.35
N ALA A 103 1.91 -20.57 5.05
CA ALA A 103 0.93 -19.84 4.24
C ALA A 103 -0.45 -20.50 4.25
N ALA A 104 -0.51 -21.82 4.41
CA ALA A 104 -1.77 -22.55 4.51
C ALA A 104 -2.66 -22.10 5.69
N GLY A 105 -2.04 -21.60 6.76
CA GLY A 105 -2.75 -21.07 7.94
C GLY A 105 -3.08 -19.58 7.86
N LEU A 106 -2.62 -18.88 6.83
CA LEU A 106 -2.91 -17.46 6.68
C LEU A 106 -4.38 -17.23 6.30
N ARG A 107 -4.94 -16.21 6.90
CA ARG A 107 -6.29 -15.71 6.59
C ARG A 107 -6.17 -14.27 6.11
N PHE A 108 -6.97 -13.95 5.12
CA PHE A 108 -6.97 -12.62 4.52
C PHE A 108 -8.38 -12.04 4.50
N SER A 109 -8.46 -10.72 4.61
CA SER A 109 -9.62 -10.01 4.12
C SER A 109 -9.58 -10.06 2.59
N PRO A 110 -10.73 -10.28 1.91
CA PRO A 110 -10.72 -10.37 0.47
C PRO A 110 -10.28 -9.06 -0.17
N ALA A 111 -9.64 -9.15 -1.33
CA ALA A 111 -9.42 -7.99 -2.19
C ALA A 111 -10.77 -7.38 -2.57
N ARG A 112 -10.81 -6.07 -2.72
CA ARG A 112 -12.01 -5.37 -3.16
C ARG A 112 -11.73 -4.54 -4.39
N ARG A 113 -12.65 -4.59 -5.33
CA ARG A 113 -12.72 -3.68 -6.48
C ARG A 113 -14.07 -3.01 -6.49
N HIS A 114 -14.08 -1.70 -6.57
CA HIS A 114 -15.33 -0.91 -6.52
C HIS A 114 -16.24 -1.30 -5.34
N GLY A 115 -15.62 -1.55 -4.17
CA GLY A 115 -16.33 -1.96 -2.97
C GLY A 115 -16.79 -3.44 -2.92
N GLN A 116 -16.62 -4.20 -4.00
CA GLN A 116 -17.00 -5.61 -4.09
C GLN A 116 -15.83 -6.54 -3.83
N PRO A 117 -16.01 -7.60 -3.01
CA PRO A 117 -14.97 -8.60 -2.81
C PRO A 117 -14.71 -9.39 -4.09
N VAL A 118 -13.44 -9.55 -4.42
CA VAL A 118 -13.00 -10.25 -5.64
C VAL A 118 -11.88 -11.24 -5.32
N ALA A 119 -11.82 -12.31 -6.09
CA ALA A 119 -10.71 -13.24 -6.08
C ALA A 119 -9.53 -12.67 -6.87
N GLY A 120 -8.30 -13.02 -6.48
CA GLY A 120 -7.13 -12.58 -7.22
C GLY A 120 -5.83 -13.07 -6.63
N ALA A 121 -4.77 -12.92 -7.44
CA ALA A 121 -3.41 -13.18 -7.01
C ALA A 121 -2.79 -11.92 -6.40
N PHE A 122 -1.95 -12.12 -5.40
CA PHE A 122 -1.22 -11.04 -4.73
C PHE A 122 0.11 -11.55 -4.20
N LEU A 123 0.98 -10.62 -3.82
CA LEU A 123 2.27 -10.92 -3.24
C LEU A 123 2.23 -10.69 -1.73
N GLN A 124 2.71 -11.66 -0.98
CA GLN A 124 2.80 -11.61 0.48
C GLN A 124 4.25 -11.82 0.92
N PRO A 125 4.91 -10.82 1.50
CA PRO A 125 6.23 -11.01 2.10
C PRO A 125 6.09 -11.70 3.45
N ILE A 126 6.91 -12.73 3.67
CA ILE A 126 7.10 -13.40 4.95
C ILE A 126 8.50 -13.06 5.44
N GLN A 127 8.59 -12.42 6.60
CA GLN A 127 9.87 -12.05 7.19
C GLN A 127 10.19 -12.95 8.38
N PHE A 128 11.34 -13.59 8.29
CA PHE A 128 11.92 -14.35 9.40
C PHE A 128 12.95 -13.47 10.09
N ARG A 129 12.64 -13.05 11.30
CA ARG A 129 13.51 -12.21 12.13
C ARG A 129 13.82 -12.92 13.43
N ASN A 130 15.08 -12.88 13.85
CA ASN A 130 15.47 -13.45 15.12
C ASN A 130 14.98 -12.52 16.25
N PRO A 131 14.11 -13.00 17.17
CA PRO A 131 13.63 -12.21 18.28
C PRO A 131 14.75 -11.75 19.22
N ARG A 132 15.88 -12.44 19.23
CA ARG A 132 17.05 -12.09 20.06
C ARG A 132 17.77 -10.84 19.54
N THR A 133 17.75 -10.61 18.23
CA THR A 133 18.35 -9.40 17.63
C THR A 133 17.50 -8.16 17.80
N GLN A 134 16.20 -8.34 18.05
CA GLN A 134 15.26 -7.23 18.25
C GLN A 134 15.20 -6.74 19.70
N SER A 135 15.78 -7.47 20.64
CA SER A 135 15.77 -7.15 22.08
C SER A 135 16.99 -6.34 22.53
N ALA A 136 17.85 -5.90 21.62
CA ALA A 136 18.94 -4.99 21.96
C ALA A 136 18.38 -3.57 22.13
N PRO A 137 18.56 -2.94 23.31
CA PRO A 137 18.17 -1.56 23.53
C PRO A 137 19.03 -0.58 22.71
#